data_83522370f46464cfc62e3f5af9880bae
#
_entry.id   83522370f46464cfc62e3f5af9880bae
#
_cell.length_a   1.000
_cell.length_b   1.000
_cell.length_c   1.000
_cell.angle_alpha   90.00
_cell.angle_beta   90.00
_cell.angle_gamma   90.00
#
_symmetry.space_group_name_H-M   'P 1'
#
loop_
_entity.id
_entity.type
_entity.pdbx_description
1 polymer ?
#
loop_
_entity_poly.entity_id
_entity_poly.type
_entity_poly.pdbx_seq_one_letter_code
_entity_poly.pdbx_strand_id
1 'polypeptide(L)'
;MRGHRLGRVGASVIDLIGNTPLVRINNCVSDSAAIILGKLESTNPGGSVKDRTGLAMLEAAERSGAIGPGRTVVIEPTSGNTGIALA
;
A
#
# COMPACT_ATOMS: atom_id res chain seq x y z
N MET A 1 14.69 -2.81 13.52
CA MET A 1 14.76 -2.47 13.02
C MET A 1 14.79 -1.55 12.47
N ARG A 2 14.87 -1.29 12.36
CA ARG A 2 15.09 -0.23 12.18
C ARG A 2 15.77 0.26 11.08
N GLY A 3 16.80 0.03 10.90
CA GLY A 3 17.70 0.62 9.94
C GLY A 3 17.30 0.45 8.49
N HIS A 4 16.68 -0.66 8.14
CA HIS A 4 16.31 -0.89 6.75
C HIS A 4 15.27 0.12 6.23
N ARG A 5 14.42 0.64 7.12
CA ARG A 5 13.48 1.68 6.69
C ARG A 5 14.19 3.00 6.45
N LEU A 6 15.17 3.31 7.29
CA LEU A 6 15.92 4.55 7.16
C LEU A 6 16.75 4.60 5.88
N GLY A 7 17.18 3.43 5.39
CA GLY A 7 17.98 3.35 4.18
C GLY A 7 17.18 3.26 2.90
N ARG A 8 15.85 3.33 3.00
CA ARG A 8 15.00 3.07 1.86
C ARG A 8 14.75 4.35 1.07
N VAL A 9 15.28 4.41 -0.14
CA VAL A 9 15.07 5.53 -1.06
C VAL A 9 14.49 4.99 -2.35
N GLY A 10 13.28 5.39 -2.70
CA GLY A 10 12.64 5.00 -3.93
C GLY A 10 12.83 6.03 -5.03
N ALA A 11 12.86 5.60 -6.27
CA ALA A 11 12.93 6.49 -7.42
C ALA A 11 11.60 7.23 -7.61
N SER A 12 10.50 6.65 -7.16
CA SER A 12 9.19 7.26 -7.16
C SER A 12 8.39 6.74 -5.97
N VAL A 13 7.24 7.35 -5.72
CA VAL A 13 6.38 6.92 -4.62
C VAL A 13 5.90 5.47 -4.80
N ILE A 14 5.81 4.99 -6.03
CA ILE A 14 5.41 3.62 -6.32
C ILE A 14 6.36 2.61 -5.69
N ASP A 15 7.66 2.92 -5.68
CA ASP A 15 8.68 2.04 -5.11
C ASP A 15 8.52 1.88 -3.59
N LEU A 16 7.79 2.76 -2.95
CA LEU A 16 7.59 2.75 -1.50
C LEU A 16 6.30 2.03 -1.08
N ILE A 17 5.49 1.59 -2.03
CA ILE A 17 4.27 0.84 -1.74
C ILE A 17 4.64 -0.58 -1.34
N GLY A 18 4.00 -1.06 -0.28
CA GLY A 18 4.22 -2.42 0.19
C GLY A 18 5.41 -2.54 1.13
N ASN A 19 5.85 -3.76 1.32
CA ASN A 19 6.93 -4.10 2.25
C ASN A 19 6.73 -3.44 3.61
N THR A 20 5.48 -3.42 4.06
CA THR A 20 5.07 -2.79 5.31
C THR A 20 5.50 -3.62 6.50
N PRO A 21 5.82 -2.98 7.64
CA PRO A 21 6.31 -3.71 8.81
C PRO A 21 5.20 -4.50 9.50
N LEU A 22 5.64 -5.49 10.27
CA LEU A 22 4.78 -6.24 11.18
C LEU A 22 5.03 -5.75 12.60
N VAL A 23 3.99 -5.69 13.40
CA VAL A 23 4.10 -5.37 14.81
C VAL A 23 3.41 -6.44 15.64
N ARG A 24 4.03 -6.83 16.73
CA ARG A 24 3.42 -7.79 17.65
C ARG A 24 2.34 -7.09 18.48
N ILE A 25 1.15 -7.69 18.52
CA ILE A 25 0.05 -7.16 19.31
C ILE A 25 0.13 -7.77 20.69
N ASN A 26 0.36 -6.93 21.71
CA ASN A 26 0.59 -7.39 23.06
C ASN A 26 -0.56 -7.11 24.02
N ASN A 27 -1.26 -5.99 23.84
CA ASN A 27 -2.19 -5.49 24.85
C ASN A 27 -3.60 -6.05 24.74
N CYS A 28 -3.97 -6.58 23.59
CA CYS A 28 -5.32 -7.06 23.35
C CYS A 28 -5.41 -8.57 23.37
N VAL A 29 -4.35 -9.27 23.72
CA VAL A 29 -4.33 -10.73 23.71
C VAL A 29 -4.25 -11.25 25.13
N SER A 30 -4.93 -12.38 25.38
CA SER A 30 -4.84 -13.09 26.64
C SER A 30 -3.57 -13.93 26.70
N ASP A 31 -3.36 -14.59 27.83
CA ASP A 31 -2.27 -15.53 28.06
C ASP A 31 -2.43 -16.76 27.19
N SER A 32 -2.18 -16.68 25.94
CA SER A 32 -2.27 -17.82 25.04
C SER A 32 -0.91 -18.07 24.40
N ALA A 33 -0.73 -19.27 23.84
CA ALA A 33 0.47 -19.60 23.12
C ALA A 33 0.54 -18.95 21.74
N ALA A 34 -0.54 -18.33 21.30
CA ALA A 34 -0.61 -17.73 19.97
C ALA A 34 0.16 -16.41 19.91
N ILE A 35 0.82 -16.18 18.81
CA ILE A 35 1.46 -14.89 18.49
C ILE A 35 0.57 -14.19 17.46
N ILE A 36 0.18 -12.96 17.77
CA ILE A 36 -0.63 -12.16 16.87
C ILE A 36 0.20 -10.99 16.38
N LEU A 37 0.27 -10.85 15.06
CA LEU A 37 1.02 -9.79 14.41
C LEU A 37 0.07 -8.93 13.58
N GLY A 38 0.30 -7.62 13.63
CA GLY A 38 -0.45 -6.67 12.81
C GLY A 38 0.42 -6.17 11.67
N LYS A 39 -0.11 -6.20 10.47
CA LYS A 39 0.56 -5.65 9.29
C LYS A 39 0.21 -4.17 9.18
N LEU A 40 1.21 -3.30 9.28
CA LEU A 40 0.98 -1.86 9.32
C LEU A 40 0.82 -1.27 7.93
N GLU A 41 -0.34 -1.49 7.31
CA GLU A 41 -0.61 -0.97 5.98
C GLU A 41 -0.76 0.56 5.94
N SER A 42 -0.96 1.20 7.07
CA SER A 42 -0.98 2.66 7.16
C SER A 42 0.38 3.31 6.84
N THR A 43 1.44 2.53 6.80
CA THR A 43 2.77 3.04 6.43
C THR A 43 2.98 3.12 4.92
N ASN A 44 2.05 2.64 4.10
CA ASN A 44 2.09 2.91 2.67
C ASN A 44 1.99 4.42 2.41
N PRO A 45 2.55 4.92 1.29
CA PRO A 45 2.54 6.36 1.00
C PRO A 45 1.16 7.02 1.03
N GLY A 46 0.13 6.34 0.54
CA GLY A 46 -1.26 6.84 0.61
C GLY A 46 -1.96 6.52 1.91
N GLY A 47 -1.30 5.82 2.83
CA GLY A 47 -1.80 5.59 4.18
C GLY A 47 -2.67 4.36 4.37
N SER A 48 -2.78 3.47 3.39
CA SER A 48 -3.60 2.28 3.53
C SER A 48 -3.20 1.14 2.59
N VAL A 49 -3.83 -0.02 2.79
CA VAL A 49 -3.67 -1.18 1.90
C VAL A 49 -4.14 -0.87 0.47
N LYS A 50 -4.95 0.14 0.28
CA LYS A 50 -5.46 0.49 -1.04
C LYS A 50 -4.39 0.99 -2.00
N ASP A 51 -3.23 1.40 -1.52
CA ASP A 51 -2.09 1.69 -2.38
C ASP A 51 -1.71 0.48 -3.22
N ARG A 52 -1.73 -0.71 -2.62
CA ARG A 52 -1.46 -1.95 -3.34
C ARG A 52 -2.51 -2.23 -4.40
N THR A 53 -3.78 -2.07 -4.04
CA THR A 53 -4.91 -2.28 -4.95
C THR A 53 -4.86 -1.28 -6.11
N GLY A 54 -4.66 0.00 -5.80
CA GLY A 54 -4.60 1.06 -6.82
C GLY A 54 -3.48 0.82 -7.82
N LEU A 55 -2.28 0.50 -7.32
CA LEU A 55 -1.14 0.21 -8.19
C LEU A 55 -1.41 -1.00 -9.08
N ALA A 56 -1.94 -2.09 -8.51
CA ALA A 56 -2.23 -3.29 -9.26
C ALA A 56 -3.25 -3.06 -10.36
N MET A 57 -4.29 -2.26 -10.08
CA MET A 57 -5.30 -1.91 -11.06
C MET A 57 -4.72 -1.13 -12.23
N LEU A 58 -3.91 -0.11 -11.93
CA LEU A 58 -3.31 0.72 -12.97
C LEU A 58 -2.31 -0.06 -13.80
N GLU A 59 -1.47 -0.86 -13.17
CA GLU A 59 -0.50 -1.69 -13.89
C GLU A 59 -1.17 -2.71 -14.79
N ALA A 60 -2.22 -3.35 -14.31
CA ALA A 60 -2.97 -4.32 -15.11
C ALA A 60 -3.61 -3.64 -16.33
N ALA A 61 -4.19 -2.45 -16.14
CA ALA A 61 -4.79 -1.70 -17.22
C ALA A 61 -3.77 -1.25 -18.26
N GLU A 62 -2.59 -0.84 -17.82
CA GLU A 62 -1.52 -0.46 -18.74
C GLU A 62 -1.01 -1.66 -19.54
N ARG A 63 -0.83 -2.81 -18.88
CA ARG A 63 -0.37 -4.02 -19.56
C ARG A 63 -1.35 -4.50 -20.62
N SER A 64 -2.65 -4.34 -20.37
CA SER A 64 -3.68 -4.73 -21.34
C SER A 64 -3.85 -3.73 -22.47
N GLY A 65 -3.24 -2.55 -22.36
CA GLY A 65 -3.39 -1.47 -23.33
C GLY A 65 -4.66 -0.67 -23.17
N ALA A 66 -5.46 -0.93 -22.13
CA ALA A 66 -6.70 -0.19 -21.89
C ALA A 66 -6.43 1.28 -21.54
N ILE A 67 -5.33 1.55 -20.89
CA ILE A 67 -4.91 2.93 -20.55
C ILE A 67 -3.45 3.15 -20.95
N GLY A 68 -3.08 4.41 -21.05
CA GLY A 68 -1.70 4.79 -21.33
C GLY A 68 -1.39 6.18 -20.82
N PRO A 69 -0.14 6.42 -20.36
CA PRO A 69 0.27 7.73 -19.87
C PRO A 69 0.05 8.81 -20.94
N GLY A 70 -0.39 9.97 -20.48
CA GLY A 70 -0.58 11.13 -21.35
C GLY A 70 -1.80 11.11 -22.25
N ARG A 71 -2.57 10.02 -22.27
CA ARG A 71 -3.75 9.90 -23.13
C ARG A 71 -5.02 9.42 -22.43
N THR A 72 -4.92 9.12 -21.14
CA THR A 72 -6.04 8.54 -20.40
C THR A 72 -6.34 9.35 -19.15
N VAL A 73 -7.62 9.59 -18.89
CA VAL A 73 -8.12 10.16 -17.66
C VAL A 73 -8.81 9.04 -16.88
N VAL A 74 -8.42 8.84 -15.63
CA VAL A 74 -9.01 7.81 -14.77
C VAL A 74 -10.16 8.41 -13.99
N ILE A 75 -11.33 7.78 -14.09
CA ILE A 75 -12.53 8.18 -13.36
C ILE A 75 -12.99 6.98 -12.53
N GLU A 76 -13.14 7.18 -11.23
CA GLU A 76 -13.55 6.12 -10.32
C GLU A 76 -14.47 6.67 -9.24
N PRO A 77 -15.69 6.11 -9.10
CA PRO A 77 -16.60 6.54 -8.02
C PRO A 77 -16.15 5.95 -6.70
N THR A 78 -15.28 6.66 -6.00
CA THR A 78 -14.72 6.21 -4.73
C THR A 78 -14.80 7.33 -3.71
N SER A 79 -14.91 6.98 -2.44
CA SER A 79 -15.11 7.96 -1.37
C SER A 79 -14.08 7.84 -0.26
N GLY A 80 -12.95 7.21 -0.48
CA GLY A 80 -11.99 7.03 0.60
C GLY A 80 -10.62 6.62 0.11
N ASN A 81 -10.04 5.64 0.78
CA ASN A 81 -8.66 5.24 0.56
C ASN A 81 -8.37 4.77 -0.86
N THR A 82 -9.34 4.18 -1.54
CA THR A 82 -9.15 3.77 -2.94
C THR A 82 -8.92 5.00 -3.82
N GLY A 83 -9.70 6.06 -3.63
CA GLY A 83 -9.52 7.30 -4.37
C GLY A 83 -8.18 7.95 -4.09
N ILE A 84 -7.75 7.95 -2.83
CA ILE A 84 -6.45 8.48 -2.43
C ILE A 84 -5.34 7.69 -3.13
N ALA A 85 -5.44 6.36 -3.15
CA ALA A 85 -4.44 5.51 -3.76
C ALA A 85 -4.34 5.73 -5.27
N LEU A 86 -5.47 5.92 -5.95
CA LEU A 86 -5.49 6.12 -7.40
C LEU A 86 -4.95 7.49 -7.80
N ALA A 87 -5.02 8.45 -6.90
CA ALA A 87 -4.47 9.77 -7.17
C ALA A 87 -2.95 9.75 -7.22
#